data_97f9e83a9a652d20a8dbceea724991a2
#
_entry.id   97f9e83a9a652d20a8dbceea724991a2
#
_cell.length_a   1.000
_cell.length_b   1.000
_cell.length_c   1.000
_cell.angle_alpha   90.00
_cell.angle_beta   90.00
_cell.angle_gamma   90.00
#
_symmetry.space_group_name_H-M   'P 1'
#
loop_
_entity.id
_entity.type
_entity.pdbx_description
1 polymer ?
#
loop_
_entity_poly.entity_id
_entity_poly.type
_entity_poly.pdbx_seq_one_letter_code
_entity_poly.pdbx_strand_id
1 'polypeptide(L)'
;MKSYIALPAAIALSCSKSLIFRGVSASKPNRRGFWFVNAVSFAVATLALAAIAACGGGLFENGRLKLSLATFLLAVPFALCTLGAQIFYIAAQGRGSVSLNTFLYSCGFIVPVAYGVAALHEAVKITQIAGLIVLIGAMYLYLLPKKGRFDKLWLALISAASLLSGAVGILQKVQQNSAQRAEADGFLIVTFALCAAISCALAIAFKPAGEIAPVSAGNGETLCETAAGEVVTQNNTAKAARQIAVVGVSVKESWLAVASGAVAAALNRVNLSLAGALPSMIFYPVFNGTVTPATGVAAFLISKEKLNLRQWLSLLLGIAAIALIAF
;
A
#
# COMPACT_ATOMS: atom_id res chain seq x y z
N MET A 1 -3.38 25.90 -7.69
CA MET A 1 -3.07 26.08 -6.25
C MET A 1 -3.53 24.94 -5.35
N LYS A 2 -4.78 24.43 -5.46
CA LYS A 2 -5.28 23.32 -4.62
C LYS A 2 -4.47 22.01 -4.74
N SER A 3 -3.93 21.70 -5.92
CA SER A 3 -3.18 20.44 -6.17
C SER A 3 -1.85 20.37 -5.41
N TYR A 4 -1.15 21.50 -5.25
CA TYR A 4 0.12 21.53 -4.51
C TYR A 4 -0.07 21.40 -2.99
N ILE A 5 -1.23 21.81 -2.45
CA ILE A 5 -1.57 21.63 -1.03
C ILE A 5 -1.89 20.16 -0.72
N ALA A 6 -2.45 19.41 -1.68
CA ALA A 6 -2.77 18.00 -1.52
C ALA A 6 -1.52 17.09 -1.51
N LEU A 7 -0.39 17.53 -2.10
CA LEU A 7 0.83 16.73 -2.19
C LEU A 7 1.45 16.40 -0.82
N PRO A 8 1.64 17.34 0.13
CA PRO A 8 2.12 17.04 1.47
C PRO A 8 1.22 16.04 2.22
N ALA A 9 -0.10 16.16 2.06
CA ALA A 9 -1.04 15.21 2.67
C ALA A 9 -0.87 13.81 2.08
N ALA A 10 -0.71 13.68 0.76
CA ALA A 10 -0.45 12.40 0.12
C ALA A 10 0.87 11.77 0.60
N ILE A 11 1.93 12.58 0.79
CA ILE A 11 3.22 12.12 1.30
C ILE A 11 3.07 11.61 2.73
N ALA A 12 2.40 12.35 3.62
CA ALA A 12 2.16 11.94 5.00
C ALA A 12 1.36 10.63 5.07
N LEU A 13 0.29 10.50 4.27
CA LEU A 13 -0.50 9.27 4.17
C LEU A 13 0.32 8.09 3.66
N SER A 14 1.21 8.30 2.67
CA SER A 14 2.09 7.24 2.15
C SER A 14 3.10 6.77 3.18
N CYS A 15 3.71 7.69 3.94
CA CYS A 15 4.61 7.36 5.05
C CYS A 15 3.88 6.55 6.13
N SER A 16 2.68 6.99 6.52
CA SER A 16 1.84 6.29 7.50
C SER A 16 1.50 4.87 7.03
N LYS A 17 1.14 4.70 5.75
CA LYS A 17 0.88 3.39 5.14
C LYS A 17 2.09 2.46 5.23
N SER A 18 3.29 2.95 4.92
CA SER A 18 4.53 2.17 5.00
C SER A 18 4.83 1.67 6.42
N LEU A 19 4.60 2.52 7.43
CA LEU A 19 4.78 2.15 8.85
C LEU A 19 3.73 1.15 9.32
N ILE A 20 2.47 1.31 8.91
CA ILE A 20 1.39 0.36 9.21
C ILE A 20 1.72 -1.01 8.62
N PHE A 21 2.16 -1.07 7.37
CA PHE A 21 2.55 -2.33 6.72
C PHE A 21 3.73 -3.00 7.41
N ARG A 22 4.69 -2.24 7.95
CA ARG A 22 5.75 -2.79 8.80
C ARG A 22 5.16 -3.42 10.06
N GLY A 23 4.18 -2.76 10.69
CA GLY A 23 3.47 -3.29 11.85
C GLY A 23 2.76 -4.62 11.55
N VAL A 24 2.04 -4.70 10.44
CA VAL A 24 1.38 -5.94 9.98
C VAL A 24 2.39 -7.05 9.68
N SER A 25 3.49 -6.72 9.00
CA SER A 25 4.52 -7.71 8.67
C SER A 25 5.28 -8.20 9.91
N ALA A 26 5.45 -7.35 10.92
CA ALA A 26 6.14 -7.70 12.17
C ALA A 26 5.32 -8.66 13.05
N SER A 27 3.99 -8.64 12.95
CA SER A 27 3.11 -9.56 13.70
C SER A 27 3.12 -10.99 13.12
N LYS A 28 3.69 -11.18 11.92
CA LYS A 28 3.80 -12.50 11.25
C LYS A 28 2.50 -13.29 11.24
N PRO A 29 1.40 -12.71 10.72
CA PRO A 29 0.13 -13.41 10.68
C PRO A 29 0.26 -14.72 9.89
N ASN A 30 -0.50 -15.75 10.28
CA ASN A 30 -0.59 -16.96 9.47
C ASN A 30 -1.20 -16.65 8.08
N ARG A 31 -1.17 -17.60 7.13
CA ARG A 31 -1.65 -17.36 5.77
C ARG A 31 -3.10 -16.85 5.73
N ARG A 32 -3.99 -17.43 6.53
CA ARG A 32 -5.39 -17.02 6.63
C ARG A 32 -5.51 -15.61 7.24
N GLY A 33 -4.82 -15.35 8.34
CA GLY A 33 -4.79 -14.05 9.01
C GLY A 33 -4.26 -12.94 8.10
N PHE A 34 -3.23 -13.24 7.30
CA PHE A 34 -2.70 -12.30 6.31
C PHE A 34 -3.78 -11.86 5.29
N TRP A 35 -4.50 -12.81 4.71
CA TRP A 35 -5.57 -12.52 3.76
C TRP A 35 -6.76 -11.82 4.42
N PHE A 36 -7.09 -12.20 5.66
CA PHE A 36 -8.15 -11.55 6.44
C PHE A 36 -7.82 -10.07 6.74
N VAL A 37 -6.58 -9.77 7.16
CA VAL A 37 -6.10 -8.39 7.39
C VAL A 37 -6.23 -7.56 6.10
N ASN A 38 -5.86 -8.12 4.95
CA ASN A 38 -6.02 -7.45 3.67
C ASN A 38 -7.51 -7.26 3.30
N ALA A 39 -8.36 -8.27 3.51
CA ALA A 39 -9.79 -8.16 3.26
C ALA A 39 -10.45 -7.06 4.09
N VAL A 40 -10.16 -6.99 5.39
CA VAL A 40 -10.63 -5.92 6.28
C VAL A 40 -10.11 -4.56 5.83
N SER A 41 -8.84 -4.45 5.50
CA SER A 41 -8.24 -3.20 5.03
C SER A 41 -8.94 -2.68 3.77
N PHE A 42 -9.15 -3.53 2.77
CA PHE A 42 -9.83 -3.13 1.54
C PHE A 42 -11.32 -2.89 1.73
N ALA A 43 -12.00 -3.65 2.59
CA ALA A 43 -13.40 -3.39 2.95
C ALA A 43 -13.58 -2.01 3.62
N VAL A 44 -12.71 -1.68 4.57
CA VAL A 44 -12.71 -0.35 5.21
C VAL A 44 -12.41 0.74 4.19
N ALA A 45 -11.48 0.52 3.26
CA ALA A 45 -11.19 1.48 2.20
C ALA A 45 -12.41 1.71 1.29
N THR A 46 -13.12 0.63 0.92
CA THR A 46 -14.36 0.71 0.12
C THR A 46 -15.43 1.51 0.85
N LEU A 47 -15.68 1.21 2.13
CA LEU A 47 -16.68 1.91 2.95
C LEU A 47 -16.34 3.38 3.16
N ALA A 48 -15.06 3.69 3.42
CA ALA A 48 -14.60 5.07 3.58
C ALA A 48 -14.79 5.87 2.29
N LEU A 49 -14.43 5.31 1.13
CA LEU A 49 -14.63 5.97 -0.17
C LEU A 49 -16.11 6.13 -0.50
N ALA A 50 -16.95 5.11 -0.23
CA ALA A 50 -18.38 5.19 -0.43
C ALA A 50 -19.02 6.29 0.44
N ALA A 51 -18.61 6.41 1.71
CA ALA A 51 -19.05 7.46 2.61
C ALA A 51 -18.64 8.86 2.11
N ILE A 52 -17.37 9.02 1.71
CA ILE A 52 -16.88 10.30 1.17
C ILE A 52 -17.61 10.67 -0.12
N ALA A 53 -17.85 9.73 -1.01
CA ALA A 53 -18.52 9.97 -2.28
C ALA A 53 -20.04 10.25 -2.08
N ALA A 54 -20.67 9.61 -1.10
CA ALA A 54 -22.06 9.89 -0.73
C ALA A 54 -22.21 11.32 -0.15
N CYS A 55 -21.30 11.72 0.74
CA CYS A 55 -21.30 13.07 1.30
C CYS A 55 -20.97 14.15 0.25
N GLY A 56 -20.14 13.81 -0.75
CA GLY A 56 -19.73 14.72 -1.81
C GLY A 56 -20.65 14.79 -3.01
N GLY A 57 -21.75 14.01 -3.06
CA GLY A 57 -22.69 13.95 -4.19
C GLY A 57 -22.09 13.37 -5.49
N GLY A 58 -20.85 12.87 -5.45
CA GLY A 58 -20.14 12.40 -6.64
C GLY A 58 -20.53 11.01 -7.15
N LEU A 59 -21.27 10.24 -6.35
CA LEU A 59 -21.61 8.85 -6.66
C LEU A 59 -22.86 8.68 -7.51
N PHE A 60 -23.80 9.60 -7.38
CA PHE A 60 -25.10 9.52 -8.03
C PHE A 60 -25.33 10.74 -8.93
N GLU A 61 -25.82 10.49 -10.14
CA GLU A 61 -26.39 11.50 -11.02
C GLU A 61 -27.82 11.09 -11.35
N ASN A 62 -28.76 11.96 -11.09
CA ASN A 62 -30.19 11.67 -11.27
C ASN A 62 -30.65 10.35 -10.61
N GLY A 63 -30.10 10.01 -9.43
CA GLY A 63 -30.42 8.79 -8.69
C GLY A 63 -29.79 7.51 -9.24
N ARG A 64 -28.93 7.60 -10.26
CA ARG A 64 -28.20 6.44 -10.83
C ARG A 64 -26.74 6.50 -10.45
N LEU A 65 -26.16 5.33 -10.15
CA LEU A 65 -24.73 5.19 -9.89
C LEU A 65 -23.95 5.56 -11.15
N LYS A 66 -23.01 6.52 -11.02
CA LYS A 66 -22.07 6.87 -12.09
C LYS A 66 -21.01 5.76 -12.22
N LEU A 67 -21.34 4.72 -12.96
CA LEU A 67 -20.43 3.61 -13.22
C LEU A 67 -20.68 3.03 -14.62
N SER A 68 -19.80 3.31 -15.55
CA SER A 68 -19.82 2.73 -16.89
C SER A 68 -19.12 1.38 -16.93
N LEU A 69 -19.44 0.56 -17.93
CA LEU A 69 -18.75 -0.70 -18.18
C LEU A 69 -17.24 -0.47 -18.40
N ALA A 70 -16.86 0.62 -19.07
CA ALA A 70 -15.47 0.96 -19.31
C ALA A 70 -14.72 1.22 -18.00
N THR A 71 -15.33 1.94 -17.04
CA THR A 71 -14.77 2.14 -15.71
C THR A 71 -14.62 0.82 -14.95
N PHE A 72 -15.61 -0.07 -15.02
CA PHE A 72 -15.52 -1.39 -14.41
C PHE A 72 -14.38 -2.22 -15.02
N LEU A 73 -14.27 -2.28 -16.34
CA LEU A 73 -13.20 -3.01 -17.03
C LEU A 73 -11.81 -2.45 -16.68
N LEU A 74 -11.67 -1.14 -16.48
CA LEU A 74 -10.41 -0.53 -16.04
C LEU A 74 -10.12 -0.78 -14.56
N ALA A 75 -11.16 -0.90 -13.72
CA ALA A 75 -11.00 -1.17 -12.29
C ALA A 75 -10.45 -2.58 -12.01
N VAL A 76 -10.72 -3.57 -12.88
CA VAL A 76 -10.23 -4.95 -12.70
C VAL A 76 -8.69 -5.04 -12.73
N PRO A 77 -7.98 -4.62 -13.79
CA PRO A 77 -6.52 -4.64 -13.81
C PRO A 77 -5.93 -3.73 -12.72
N PHE A 78 -6.57 -2.61 -12.42
CA PHE A 78 -6.15 -1.74 -11.33
C PHE A 78 -6.24 -2.44 -9.97
N ALA A 79 -7.32 -3.21 -9.72
CA ALA A 79 -7.49 -3.98 -8.50
C ALA A 79 -6.42 -5.07 -8.37
N LEU A 80 -6.15 -5.82 -9.44
CA LEU A 80 -5.13 -6.87 -9.45
C LEU A 80 -3.73 -6.30 -9.19
N CYS A 81 -3.37 -5.21 -9.85
CA CYS A 81 -2.09 -4.53 -9.63
C CYS A 81 -1.97 -3.96 -8.20
N THR A 82 -3.04 -3.34 -7.68
CA THR A 82 -3.07 -2.78 -6.34
C THR A 82 -2.93 -3.86 -5.28
N LEU A 83 -3.70 -4.94 -5.40
CA LEU A 83 -3.64 -6.10 -4.49
C LEU A 83 -2.27 -6.76 -4.53
N GLY A 84 -1.75 -7.05 -5.73
CA GLY A 84 -0.43 -7.65 -5.91
C GLY A 84 0.69 -6.78 -5.35
N ALA A 85 0.69 -5.48 -5.65
CA ALA A 85 1.67 -4.53 -5.13
C ALA A 85 1.66 -4.51 -3.59
N GLN A 86 0.47 -4.49 -2.96
CA GLN A 86 0.33 -4.48 -1.50
C GLN A 86 0.85 -5.76 -0.88
N ILE A 87 0.50 -6.94 -1.41
CA ILE A 87 0.91 -8.25 -0.90
C ILE A 87 2.43 -8.40 -0.95
N PHE A 88 3.03 -8.15 -2.12
CA PHE A 88 4.47 -8.26 -2.28
C PHE A 88 5.23 -7.24 -1.44
N TYR A 89 4.69 -6.02 -1.30
CA TYR A 89 5.30 -5.00 -0.44
C TYR A 89 5.28 -5.39 1.04
N ILE A 90 4.15 -5.88 1.57
CA ILE A 90 4.05 -6.35 2.96
C ILE A 90 4.99 -7.54 3.19
N ALA A 91 5.04 -8.49 2.26
CA ALA A 91 5.96 -9.63 2.34
C ALA A 91 7.42 -9.19 2.35
N ALA A 92 7.80 -8.19 1.55
CA ALA A 92 9.14 -7.62 1.53
C ALA A 92 9.47 -6.87 2.82
N GLN A 93 8.50 -6.18 3.44
CA GLN A 93 8.68 -5.47 4.72
C GLN A 93 9.12 -6.38 5.86
N GLY A 94 8.74 -7.65 5.83
CA GLY A 94 9.18 -8.67 6.81
C GLY A 94 10.65 -9.07 6.68
N ARG A 95 11.31 -8.73 5.56
CA ARG A 95 12.67 -9.20 5.21
C ARG A 95 13.71 -8.10 5.15
N GLY A 96 13.30 -6.82 5.06
CA GLY A 96 14.20 -5.68 4.91
C GLY A 96 13.83 -4.51 5.83
N SER A 97 14.66 -3.46 5.84
CA SER A 97 14.34 -2.22 6.55
C SER A 97 13.19 -1.47 5.86
N VAL A 98 12.41 -0.70 6.62
CA VAL A 98 11.31 0.11 6.09
C VAL A 98 11.81 1.09 5.04
N SER A 99 12.90 1.79 5.35
CA SER A 99 13.50 2.79 4.47
C SER A 99 13.91 2.20 3.13
N LEU A 100 14.59 1.03 3.14
CA LEU A 100 15.07 0.38 1.93
C LEU A 100 13.91 -0.18 1.08
N ASN A 101 12.91 -0.76 1.74
CA ASN A 101 11.71 -1.25 1.06
C ASN A 101 10.93 -0.12 0.41
N THR A 102 10.68 0.99 1.14
CA THR A 102 9.98 2.16 0.58
C THR A 102 10.74 2.76 -0.59
N PHE A 103 12.07 2.81 -0.47
CA PHE A 103 12.92 3.28 -1.53
C PHE A 103 12.77 2.47 -2.83
N LEU A 104 12.97 1.14 -2.77
CA LEU A 104 12.86 0.27 -3.95
C LEU A 104 11.43 0.26 -4.51
N TYR A 105 10.43 0.29 -3.64
CA TYR A 105 9.03 0.42 -4.05
C TYR A 105 8.78 1.72 -4.81
N SER A 106 9.38 2.82 -4.35
CA SER A 106 9.27 4.12 -5.00
C SER A 106 9.88 4.16 -6.40
N CYS A 107 10.89 3.29 -6.72
CA CYS A 107 11.45 3.19 -8.07
C CYS A 107 10.40 2.87 -9.14
N GLY A 108 9.26 2.30 -8.77
CA GLY A 108 8.14 2.06 -9.67
C GLY A 108 7.61 3.31 -10.37
N PHE A 109 7.93 4.52 -9.88
CA PHE A 109 7.52 5.76 -10.52
C PHE A 109 8.09 5.94 -11.94
N ILE A 110 9.19 5.27 -12.27
CA ILE A 110 9.80 5.32 -13.61
C ILE A 110 8.79 4.83 -14.67
N VAL A 111 7.95 3.85 -14.33
CA VAL A 111 6.98 3.24 -15.24
C VAL A 111 5.90 4.24 -15.69
N PRO A 112 5.15 4.92 -14.80
CA PRO A 112 4.17 5.93 -15.24
C PRO A 112 4.80 7.19 -15.82
N VAL A 113 6.04 7.53 -15.47
CA VAL A 113 6.79 8.63 -16.12
C VAL A 113 7.09 8.27 -17.57
N ALA A 114 7.62 7.07 -17.83
CA ALA A 114 7.89 6.61 -19.19
C ALA A 114 6.60 6.55 -20.03
N TYR A 115 5.49 6.11 -19.44
CA TYR A 115 4.18 6.11 -20.09
C TYR A 115 3.69 7.53 -20.43
N GLY A 116 3.85 8.49 -19.49
CA GLY A 116 3.47 9.89 -19.72
C GLY A 116 4.20 10.51 -20.90
N VAL A 117 5.50 10.25 -21.01
CA VAL A 117 6.32 10.74 -22.12
C VAL A 117 6.01 10.01 -23.43
N ALA A 118 5.99 8.67 -23.42
CA ALA A 118 5.89 7.88 -24.64
C ALA A 118 4.47 7.80 -25.21
N ALA A 119 3.44 7.67 -24.36
CA ALA A 119 2.06 7.46 -24.78
C ALA A 119 1.19 8.71 -24.69
N LEU A 120 1.42 9.60 -23.73
CA LEU A 120 0.65 10.84 -23.57
C LEU A 120 1.35 12.05 -24.21
N HIS A 121 2.56 11.85 -24.74
CA HIS A 121 3.36 12.91 -25.37
C HIS A 121 3.51 14.15 -24.45
N GLU A 122 3.64 13.93 -23.14
CA GLU A 122 3.85 15.01 -22.18
C GLU A 122 5.18 15.72 -22.49
N ALA A 123 5.13 17.05 -22.59
CA ALA A 123 6.33 17.86 -22.83
C ALA A 123 7.30 17.75 -21.65
N VAL A 124 8.56 17.46 -21.93
CA VAL A 124 9.60 17.26 -20.93
C VAL A 124 10.65 18.36 -21.07
N LYS A 125 10.94 19.05 -19.97
CA LYS A 125 12.02 20.03 -19.89
C LYS A 125 13.37 19.35 -19.63
N ILE A 126 14.47 19.93 -20.12
CA ILE A 126 15.82 19.43 -19.85
C ILE A 126 16.13 19.41 -18.35
N THR A 127 15.64 20.40 -17.59
CA THR A 127 15.78 20.46 -16.12
C THR A 127 15.14 19.24 -15.44
N GLN A 128 14.01 18.76 -15.95
CA GLN A 128 13.30 17.59 -15.43
C GLN A 128 14.09 16.29 -15.70
N ILE A 129 14.71 16.17 -16.88
CA ILE A 129 15.57 15.03 -17.20
C ILE A 129 16.81 15.05 -16.28
N ALA A 130 17.46 16.20 -16.12
CA ALA A 130 18.59 16.33 -15.21
C ALA A 130 18.21 15.97 -13.77
N GLY A 131 17.08 16.50 -13.28
CA GLY A 131 16.54 16.17 -11.96
C GLY A 131 16.22 14.67 -11.79
N LEU A 132 15.68 14.02 -12.83
CA LEU A 132 15.41 12.58 -12.82
C LEU A 132 16.72 11.76 -12.71
N ILE A 133 17.77 12.13 -13.45
CA ILE A 133 19.08 11.48 -13.38
C ILE A 133 19.67 11.65 -11.98
N VAL A 134 19.64 12.87 -11.42
CA VAL A 134 20.12 13.12 -10.05
C VAL A 134 19.31 12.32 -9.04
N LEU A 135 17.97 12.22 -9.20
CA LEU A 135 17.11 11.43 -8.33
C LEU A 135 17.49 9.94 -8.37
N ILE A 136 17.67 9.35 -9.56
CA ILE A 136 18.09 7.96 -9.72
C ILE A 136 19.49 7.76 -9.10
N GLY A 137 20.41 8.71 -9.29
CA GLY A 137 21.74 8.68 -8.67
C GLY A 137 21.67 8.74 -7.13
N ALA A 138 20.83 9.61 -6.58
CA ALA A 138 20.57 9.68 -5.14
C ALA A 138 19.98 8.35 -4.63
N MET A 139 19.03 7.80 -5.37
CA MET A 139 18.46 6.51 -5.07
C MET A 139 19.52 5.39 -5.09
N TYR A 140 20.39 5.35 -6.05
CA TYR A 140 21.49 4.39 -6.11
C TYR A 140 22.45 4.54 -4.92
N LEU A 141 22.81 5.78 -4.56
CA LEU A 141 23.67 6.07 -3.40
C LEU A 141 23.06 5.57 -2.10
N TYR A 142 21.74 5.66 -1.96
CA TYR A 142 21.01 5.13 -0.79
C TYR A 142 21.10 3.60 -0.70
N LEU A 143 21.07 2.93 -1.86
CA LEU A 143 21.11 1.47 -1.99
C LEU A 143 22.46 0.83 -1.73
N LEU A 144 23.58 1.59 -1.85
CA LEU A 144 24.92 0.99 -1.70
C LEU A 144 25.01 0.18 -0.41
N PRO A 145 25.14 -1.17 -0.49
CA PRO A 145 24.95 -2.05 0.65
C PRO A 145 26.04 -1.89 1.69
N LYS A 146 25.65 -1.99 2.96
CA LYS A 146 26.57 -2.55 3.96
C LYS A 146 26.86 -3.98 3.53
N LYS A 147 28.14 -4.38 3.50
CA LYS A 147 28.61 -5.73 3.19
C LYS A 147 27.65 -6.80 3.73
N GLY A 148 26.87 -7.41 2.85
CA GLY A 148 25.88 -8.44 3.19
C GLY A 148 25.28 -9.06 1.91
N ARG A 149 24.95 -10.34 1.94
CA ARG A 149 24.23 -11.02 0.86
C ARG A 149 22.80 -10.48 0.81
N PHE A 150 22.39 -9.98 -0.36
CA PHE A 150 20.98 -9.70 -0.61
C PHE A 150 20.18 -11.01 -0.64
N ASP A 151 19.06 -11.07 0.09
CA ASP A 151 18.10 -12.14 -0.06
C ASP A 151 17.44 -12.00 -1.45
N LYS A 152 17.66 -12.97 -2.32
CA LYS A 152 17.13 -12.97 -3.69
C LYS A 152 15.60 -12.92 -3.70
N LEU A 153 14.95 -13.59 -2.74
CA LEU A 153 13.50 -13.58 -2.63
C LEU A 153 12.98 -12.20 -2.21
N TRP A 154 13.65 -11.56 -1.26
CA TRP A 154 13.32 -10.19 -0.89
C TRP A 154 13.42 -9.23 -2.09
N LEU A 155 14.50 -9.32 -2.86
CA LEU A 155 14.69 -8.48 -4.05
C LEU A 155 13.60 -8.73 -5.10
N ALA A 156 13.24 -9.99 -5.35
CA ALA A 156 12.17 -10.35 -6.28
C ALA A 156 10.81 -9.80 -5.82
N LEU A 157 10.48 -9.93 -4.53
CA LEU A 157 9.23 -9.42 -3.96
C LEU A 157 9.12 -7.89 -4.08
N ILE A 158 10.18 -7.17 -3.71
CA ILE A 158 10.12 -5.71 -3.75
C ILE A 158 10.14 -5.17 -5.19
N SER A 159 10.85 -5.82 -6.11
CA SER A 159 10.84 -5.47 -7.54
C SER A 159 9.46 -5.72 -8.16
N ALA A 160 8.82 -6.84 -7.86
CA ALA A 160 7.45 -7.12 -8.30
C ALA A 160 6.46 -6.08 -7.75
N ALA A 161 6.57 -5.75 -6.47
CA ALA A 161 5.75 -4.71 -5.85
C ALA A 161 5.95 -3.34 -6.52
N SER A 162 7.19 -2.98 -6.84
CA SER A 162 7.55 -1.74 -7.53
C SER A 162 6.95 -1.66 -8.94
N LEU A 163 7.10 -2.72 -9.73
CA LEU A 163 6.54 -2.79 -11.09
C LEU A 163 5.00 -2.69 -11.08
N LEU A 164 4.34 -3.43 -10.19
CA LEU A 164 2.89 -3.37 -10.04
C LEU A 164 2.42 -1.99 -9.56
N SER A 165 3.15 -1.34 -8.66
CA SER A 165 2.89 0.04 -8.25
C SER A 165 3.02 1.02 -9.42
N GLY A 166 4.01 0.80 -10.30
CA GLY A 166 4.14 1.56 -11.54
C GLY A 166 2.96 1.37 -12.48
N ALA A 167 2.49 0.13 -12.65
CA ALA A 167 1.28 -0.17 -13.44
C ALA A 167 0.03 0.51 -12.85
N VAL A 168 -0.12 0.55 -11.52
CA VAL A 168 -1.17 1.34 -10.84
C VAL A 168 -1.09 2.81 -11.25
N GLY A 169 0.11 3.39 -11.30
CA GLY A 169 0.30 4.77 -11.75
C GLY A 169 -0.15 5.00 -13.21
N ILE A 170 0.17 4.07 -14.13
CA ILE A 170 -0.33 4.14 -15.52
C ILE A 170 -1.86 4.10 -15.54
N LEU A 171 -2.48 3.15 -14.84
CA LEU A 171 -3.93 2.99 -14.84
C LEU A 171 -4.65 4.21 -14.22
N GLN A 172 -4.05 4.86 -13.23
CA GLN A 172 -4.53 6.15 -12.69
C GLN A 172 -4.52 7.23 -13.77
N LYS A 173 -3.45 7.33 -14.54
CA LYS A 173 -3.36 8.29 -15.65
C LYS A 173 -4.37 7.99 -16.75
N VAL A 174 -4.52 6.73 -17.14
CA VAL A 174 -5.50 6.30 -18.13
C VAL A 174 -6.91 6.68 -17.70
N GLN A 175 -7.29 6.39 -16.44
CA GLN A 175 -8.59 6.75 -15.90
C GLN A 175 -8.82 8.26 -15.91
N GLN A 176 -7.83 9.05 -15.50
CA GLN A 176 -7.95 10.50 -15.46
C GLN A 176 -7.94 11.18 -16.82
N ASN A 177 -7.40 10.55 -17.86
CA ASN A 177 -7.39 11.04 -19.23
C ASN A 177 -8.54 10.44 -20.08
N SER A 178 -9.35 9.55 -19.51
CA SER A 178 -10.50 8.94 -20.20
C SER A 178 -11.75 9.83 -20.10
N ALA A 179 -12.75 9.53 -20.96
CA ALA A 179 -14.07 10.15 -20.88
C ALA A 179 -14.76 9.89 -19.52
N GLN A 180 -14.34 8.84 -18.82
CA GLN A 180 -14.89 8.43 -17.52
C GLN A 180 -14.19 9.10 -16.32
N ARG A 181 -13.45 10.18 -16.53
CA ARG A 181 -12.77 10.93 -15.44
C ARG A 181 -13.73 11.33 -14.30
N ALA A 182 -14.98 11.64 -14.62
CA ALA A 182 -16.01 11.98 -13.65
C ALA A 182 -16.41 10.81 -12.73
N GLU A 183 -16.11 9.57 -13.14
CA GLU A 183 -16.43 8.34 -12.39
C GLU A 183 -15.29 7.90 -11.45
N ALA A 184 -14.36 8.80 -11.10
CA ALA A 184 -13.18 8.51 -10.30
C ALA A 184 -13.49 7.86 -8.93
N ASP A 185 -14.53 8.31 -8.25
CA ASP A 185 -14.96 7.74 -6.98
C ASP A 185 -15.53 6.33 -7.17
N GLY A 186 -16.39 6.12 -8.18
CA GLY A 186 -16.92 4.81 -8.55
C GLY A 186 -15.80 3.83 -8.92
N PHE A 187 -14.83 4.28 -9.71
CA PHE A 187 -13.64 3.51 -10.08
C PHE A 187 -12.87 2.99 -8.85
N LEU A 188 -12.59 3.85 -7.87
CA LEU A 188 -11.87 3.46 -6.65
C LEU A 188 -12.71 2.52 -5.77
N ILE A 189 -14.02 2.78 -5.63
CA ILE A 189 -14.93 1.93 -4.84
C ILE A 189 -14.97 0.52 -5.41
N VAL A 190 -15.17 0.36 -6.73
CA VAL A 190 -15.17 -0.93 -7.39
C VAL A 190 -13.82 -1.63 -7.25
N THR A 191 -12.72 -0.90 -7.43
CA THR A 191 -11.38 -1.44 -7.25
C THR A 191 -11.18 -2.05 -5.87
N PHE A 192 -11.47 -1.29 -4.82
CA PHE A 192 -11.25 -1.78 -3.45
C PHE A 192 -12.26 -2.85 -3.05
N ALA A 193 -13.49 -2.81 -3.56
CA ALA A 193 -14.46 -3.89 -3.39
C ALA A 193 -13.97 -5.20 -4.01
N LEU A 194 -13.39 -5.16 -5.22
CA LEU A 194 -12.79 -6.32 -5.86
C LEU A 194 -11.58 -6.84 -5.05
N CYS A 195 -10.69 -5.95 -4.59
CA CYS A 195 -9.58 -6.35 -3.73
C CYS A 195 -10.06 -7.01 -2.42
N ALA A 196 -11.11 -6.47 -1.80
CA ALA A 196 -11.72 -7.04 -0.61
C ALA A 196 -12.33 -8.43 -0.89
N ALA A 197 -13.08 -8.57 -1.98
CA ALA A 197 -13.71 -9.83 -2.38
C ALA A 197 -12.65 -10.92 -2.65
N ILE A 198 -11.61 -10.61 -3.42
CA ILE A 198 -10.51 -11.55 -3.71
C ILE A 198 -9.79 -11.92 -2.41
N SER A 199 -9.46 -10.96 -1.56
CA SER A 199 -8.79 -11.23 -0.28
C SER A 199 -9.66 -12.05 0.67
N CYS A 200 -10.97 -11.81 0.70
CA CYS A 200 -11.92 -12.59 1.49
C CYS A 200 -12.03 -14.03 0.97
N ALA A 201 -12.16 -14.21 -0.34
CA ALA A 201 -12.20 -15.54 -0.95
C ALA A 201 -10.93 -16.35 -0.63
N LEU A 202 -9.75 -15.73 -0.70
CA LEU A 202 -8.49 -16.36 -0.35
C LEU A 202 -8.38 -16.65 1.16
N ALA A 203 -8.88 -15.75 2.03
CA ALA A 203 -8.93 -16.01 3.47
C ALA A 203 -9.82 -17.21 3.82
N ILE A 204 -10.90 -17.43 3.08
CA ILE A 204 -11.78 -18.59 3.24
C ILE A 204 -11.14 -19.87 2.66
N ALA A 205 -10.47 -19.75 1.51
CA ALA A 205 -9.84 -20.89 0.84
C ALA A 205 -8.68 -21.50 1.64
N PHE A 206 -7.95 -20.67 2.41
CA PHE A 206 -6.89 -21.17 3.27
C PHE A 206 -7.47 -21.68 4.59
N LYS A 207 -7.44 -23.02 4.80
CA LYS A 207 -7.86 -23.66 6.05
C LYS A 207 -7.08 -23.08 7.24
N PRO A 208 -7.70 -22.96 8.43
CA PRO A 208 -6.97 -22.62 9.65
C PRO A 208 -5.84 -23.65 9.86
N ALA A 209 -4.65 -23.16 10.19
CA ALA A 209 -3.55 -24.02 10.56
C ALA A 209 -3.90 -24.73 11.88
N GLY A 210 -4.27 -26.00 11.81
CA GLY A 210 -4.60 -26.84 12.96
C GLY A 210 -5.98 -26.52 13.57
N GLU A 211 -7.01 -27.24 13.15
CA GLU A 211 -8.12 -27.54 14.05
C GLU A 211 -7.52 -28.32 15.22
N ILE A 212 -7.39 -27.69 16.37
CA ILE A 212 -7.05 -28.36 17.60
C ILE A 212 -8.23 -29.31 17.85
N ALA A 213 -8.01 -30.62 17.63
CA ALA A 213 -8.99 -31.62 17.99
C ALA A 213 -9.30 -31.45 19.49
N PRO A 214 -10.58 -31.36 19.87
CA PRO A 214 -10.91 -31.29 21.29
C PRO A 214 -10.43 -32.59 21.95
N VAL A 215 -9.42 -32.47 22.81
CA VAL A 215 -9.04 -33.57 23.69
C VAL A 215 -10.16 -33.72 24.70
N SER A 216 -10.94 -34.80 24.58
CA SER A 216 -11.98 -35.13 25.53
C SER A 216 -11.29 -35.58 26.83
N ALA A 217 -11.20 -34.68 27.80
CA ALA A 217 -10.88 -35.03 29.16
C ALA A 217 -12.15 -35.59 29.79
N GLY A 218 -12.07 -36.83 30.31
CA GLY A 218 -13.20 -37.64 30.80
C GLY A 218 -13.93 -37.14 32.04
N ASN A 219 -14.08 -35.87 32.30
CA ASN A 219 -14.88 -35.31 33.41
C ASN A 219 -15.48 -33.93 33.10
N GLY A 220 -16.12 -33.75 31.95
CA GLY A 220 -17.00 -32.60 31.72
C GLY A 220 -16.31 -31.24 31.52
N GLU A 221 -15.01 -31.12 31.60
CA GLU A 221 -14.24 -29.91 31.28
C GLU A 221 -13.54 -30.05 29.94
N THR A 222 -13.81 -29.16 29.03
CA THR A 222 -13.16 -29.12 27.73
C THR A 222 -11.83 -28.37 27.86
N LEU A 223 -10.74 -29.13 27.89
CA LEU A 223 -9.37 -28.59 27.84
C LEU A 223 -8.93 -28.45 26.38
N CYS A 224 -8.34 -27.34 26.04
CA CYS A 224 -7.74 -27.11 24.71
C CYS A 224 -6.25 -26.90 24.84
N GLU A 225 -5.51 -27.71 24.13
CA GLU A 225 -4.06 -27.59 24.02
C GLU A 225 -3.71 -26.62 22.87
N THR A 226 -2.94 -25.60 23.17
CA THR A 226 -2.43 -24.69 22.15
C THR A 226 -1.14 -25.26 21.55
N ALA A 227 -0.81 -24.87 20.32
CA ALA A 227 0.41 -25.29 19.62
C ALA A 227 1.73 -24.99 20.36
N ALA A 228 1.66 -24.34 21.53
CA ALA A 228 2.77 -24.06 22.44
C ALA A 228 2.75 -24.95 23.71
N GLY A 229 1.83 -25.94 23.82
CA GLY A 229 1.78 -26.88 24.98
C GLY A 229 1.20 -26.29 26.27
N GLU A 230 0.54 -25.10 26.23
CA GLU A 230 -0.12 -24.52 27.40
C GLU A 230 -1.60 -24.92 27.48
N VAL A 231 -2.02 -25.41 28.63
CA VAL A 231 -3.41 -25.80 28.92
C VAL A 231 -4.13 -24.60 29.55
N VAL A 232 -5.14 -24.08 28.88
CA VAL A 232 -5.93 -22.92 29.35
C VAL A 232 -7.35 -23.31 29.71
N THR A 233 -7.75 -23.08 30.95
CA THR A 233 -9.12 -23.35 31.47
C THR A 233 -10.08 -22.21 31.00
N GLN A 234 -11.25 -22.57 30.48
CA GLN A 234 -12.20 -21.65 29.89
C GLN A 234 -13.01 -20.85 30.90
N ASN A 235 -12.89 -19.51 30.86
CA ASN A 235 -13.86 -18.55 31.38
C ASN A 235 -14.49 -17.75 30.21
N ASN A 236 -15.71 -17.21 30.38
CA ASN A 236 -16.52 -16.56 29.35
C ASN A 236 -15.86 -15.37 28.61
N THR A 237 -14.85 -14.72 29.18
CA THR A 237 -13.97 -13.75 28.51
C THR A 237 -13.08 -14.41 27.43
N ALA A 238 -12.80 -15.70 27.55
CA ALA A 238 -12.04 -16.48 26.57
C ALA A 238 -12.84 -16.77 25.27
N LYS A 239 -14.18 -16.71 25.31
CA LYS A 239 -14.99 -16.96 24.10
C LYS A 239 -14.82 -15.89 23.02
N ALA A 240 -14.73 -14.62 23.40
CA ALA A 240 -14.46 -13.52 22.47
C ALA A 240 -13.00 -13.57 21.97
N ALA A 241 -12.04 -13.84 22.85
CA ALA A 241 -10.65 -14.07 22.49
C ALA A 241 -10.48 -15.31 21.60
N ARG A 242 -11.31 -16.35 21.77
CA ARG A 242 -11.30 -17.58 20.98
C ARG A 242 -11.88 -17.41 19.58
N GLN A 243 -12.92 -16.58 19.40
CA GLN A 243 -13.40 -16.22 18.06
C GLN A 243 -12.35 -15.46 17.25
N ILE A 244 -11.54 -14.63 17.90
CA ILE A 244 -10.40 -13.92 17.29
C ILE A 244 -9.27 -14.92 17.00
N ALA A 245 -9.00 -15.87 17.88
CA ALA A 245 -8.00 -16.93 17.70
C ALA A 245 -8.33 -17.91 16.56
N VAL A 246 -9.61 -18.19 16.30
CA VAL A 246 -10.06 -19.03 15.17
C VAL A 246 -9.68 -18.41 13.83
N VAL A 247 -9.63 -17.07 13.74
CA VAL A 247 -9.18 -16.36 12.51
C VAL A 247 -7.66 -16.23 12.48
N GLY A 248 -6.96 -16.44 13.60
CA GLY A 248 -5.51 -16.29 13.72
C GLY A 248 -5.04 -14.85 13.57
N VAL A 249 -5.89 -13.89 13.96
CA VAL A 249 -5.63 -12.44 13.88
C VAL A 249 -5.77 -11.83 15.27
N SER A 250 -4.77 -11.07 15.69
CA SER A 250 -4.79 -10.36 16.96
C SER A 250 -5.62 -9.07 16.87
N VAL A 251 -6.09 -8.55 18.01
CA VAL A 251 -6.78 -7.25 18.09
C VAL A 251 -5.92 -6.13 17.48
N LYS A 252 -4.60 -6.17 17.73
CA LYS A 252 -3.64 -5.23 17.17
C LYS A 252 -3.63 -5.26 15.64
N GLU A 253 -3.63 -6.44 15.04
CA GLU A 253 -3.65 -6.61 13.57
C GLU A 253 -4.96 -6.10 12.98
N SER A 254 -6.09 -6.30 13.66
CA SER A 254 -7.38 -5.78 13.24
C SER A 254 -7.39 -4.24 13.20
N TRP A 255 -6.86 -3.58 14.22
CA TRP A 255 -6.71 -2.12 14.24
C TRP A 255 -5.76 -1.62 13.14
N LEU A 256 -4.64 -2.31 12.91
CA LEU A 256 -3.73 -1.98 11.81
C LEU A 256 -4.41 -2.14 10.44
N ALA A 257 -5.27 -3.16 10.27
CA ALA A 257 -6.05 -3.34 9.04
C ALA A 257 -7.03 -2.18 8.81
N VAL A 258 -7.76 -1.77 9.84
CA VAL A 258 -8.69 -0.62 9.77
C VAL A 258 -7.94 0.67 9.44
N ALA A 259 -6.85 0.96 10.16
CA ALA A 259 -6.02 2.12 9.89
C ALA A 259 -5.43 2.11 8.48
N SER A 260 -4.95 0.94 8.01
CA SER A 260 -4.45 0.76 6.65
C SER A 260 -5.51 1.07 5.60
N GLY A 261 -6.74 0.59 5.81
CA GLY A 261 -7.86 0.82 4.90
C GLY A 261 -8.25 2.30 4.79
N ALA A 262 -8.38 2.98 5.92
CA ALA A 262 -8.68 4.41 5.95
C ALA A 262 -7.59 5.25 5.25
N VAL A 263 -6.33 4.97 5.56
CA VAL A 263 -5.18 5.63 4.92
C VAL A 263 -5.13 5.30 3.42
N ALA A 264 -5.40 4.05 3.01
CA ALA A 264 -5.41 3.66 1.61
C ALA A 264 -6.51 4.38 0.82
N ALA A 265 -7.71 4.52 1.38
CA ALA A 265 -8.83 5.28 0.78
C ALA A 265 -8.44 6.73 0.51
N ALA A 266 -7.98 7.43 1.55
CA ALA A 266 -7.58 8.84 1.45
C ALA A 266 -6.40 9.02 0.47
N LEU A 267 -5.35 8.18 0.58
CA LEU A 267 -4.16 8.25 -0.28
C LEU A 267 -4.52 8.03 -1.75
N ASN A 268 -5.30 7.00 -2.08
CA ASN A 268 -5.62 6.72 -3.48
C ASN A 268 -6.54 7.77 -4.09
N ARG A 269 -7.48 8.33 -3.31
CA ARG A 269 -8.32 9.44 -3.78
C ARG A 269 -7.48 10.70 -4.09
N VAL A 270 -6.56 11.04 -3.19
CA VAL A 270 -5.65 12.19 -3.39
C VAL A 270 -4.72 11.92 -4.57
N ASN A 271 -4.11 10.74 -4.66
CA ASN A 271 -3.21 10.38 -5.76
C ASN A 271 -3.92 10.39 -7.12
N LEU A 272 -5.16 9.87 -7.20
CA LEU A 272 -5.93 9.88 -8.42
C LEU A 272 -6.23 11.33 -8.88
N SER A 273 -6.60 12.21 -7.95
CA SER A 273 -6.80 13.63 -8.22
C SER A 273 -5.51 14.33 -8.69
N LEU A 274 -4.38 14.04 -8.05
CA LEU A 274 -3.08 14.61 -8.42
C LEU A 274 -2.59 14.08 -9.78
N ALA A 275 -2.82 12.80 -10.06
CA ALA A 275 -2.49 12.20 -11.37
C ALA A 275 -3.25 12.85 -12.53
N GLY A 276 -4.48 13.33 -12.29
CA GLY A 276 -5.25 14.08 -13.28
C GLY A 276 -4.89 15.57 -13.39
N ALA A 277 -4.29 16.15 -12.34
CA ALA A 277 -4.02 17.58 -12.25
C ALA A 277 -2.58 17.94 -12.65
N LEU A 278 -1.64 17.00 -12.57
CA LEU A 278 -0.21 17.24 -12.79
C LEU A 278 0.35 16.34 -13.90
N PRO A 279 1.32 16.81 -14.69
CA PRO A 279 2.07 15.95 -15.61
C PRO A 279 2.75 14.79 -14.87
N SER A 280 2.85 13.63 -15.54
CA SER A 280 3.49 12.43 -14.98
C SER A 280 4.93 12.69 -14.56
N MET A 281 5.66 13.47 -15.37
CA MET A 281 7.05 13.82 -15.17
C MET A 281 7.28 14.68 -13.89
N ILE A 282 6.25 15.36 -13.40
CA ILE A 282 6.32 16.14 -12.15
C ILE A 282 5.75 15.32 -10.99
N PHE A 283 4.51 14.81 -11.14
CA PHE A 283 3.79 14.17 -10.03
C PHE A 283 4.54 12.98 -9.45
N TYR A 284 4.85 11.99 -10.28
CA TYR A 284 5.41 10.73 -9.76
C TYR A 284 6.81 10.86 -9.17
N PRO A 285 7.78 11.57 -9.81
CA PRO A 285 9.10 11.78 -9.21
C PRO A 285 9.04 12.61 -7.92
N VAL A 286 8.27 13.71 -7.91
CA VAL A 286 8.16 14.57 -6.73
C VAL A 286 7.50 13.83 -5.57
N PHE A 287 6.40 13.13 -5.82
CA PHE A 287 5.71 12.33 -4.82
C PHE A 287 6.60 11.23 -4.25
N ASN A 288 7.11 10.34 -5.09
CA ASN A 288 7.93 9.20 -4.66
C ASN A 288 9.30 9.61 -4.13
N GLY A 289 9.92 10.63 -4.77
CA GLY A 289 11.18 11.20 -4.32
C GLY A 289 11.10 11.85 -2.94
N THR A 290 9.93 12.40 -2.56
CA THR A 290 9.70 12.97 -1.21
C THR A 290 9.27 11.91 -0.21
N VAL A 291 8.45 10.93 -0.60
CA VAL A 291 8.00 9.84 0.28
C VAL A 291 9.18 9.04 0.82
N THR A 292 10.19 8.78 0.00
CA THR A 292 11.38 8.01 0.40
C THR A 292 12.13 8.65 1.58
N PRO A 293 12.60 9.91 1.49
CA PRO A 293 13.27 10.57 2.62
C PRO A 293 12.34 10.74 3.83
N ALA A 294 11.07 11.12 3.59
CA ALA A 294 10.11 11.30 4.69
C ALA A 294 9.88 9.99 5.45
N THR A 295 9.75 8.85 4.76
CA THR A 295 9.65 7.53 5.40
C THR A 295 10.95 7.14 6.08
N GLY A 296 12.11 7.49 5.53
CA GLY A 296 13.42 7.28 6.15
C GLY A 296 13.56 8.01 7.47
N VAL A 297 13.17 9.29 7.52
CA VAL A 297 13.14 10.10 8.75
C VAL A 297 12.14 9.53 9.74
N ALA A 298 10.94 9.17 9.31
CA ALA A 298 9.93 8.56 10.17
C ALA A 298 10.39 7.21 10.73
N ALA A 299 11.06 6.37 9.95
CA ALA A 299 11.64 5.12 10.40
C ALA A 299 12.79 5.33 11.41
N PHE A 300 13.62 6.37 11.21
CA PHE A 300 14.64 6.76 12.18
C PHE A 300 14.01 7.15 13.52
N LEU A 301 12.97 7.99 13.52
CA LEU A 301 12.34 8.50 14.75
C LEU A 301 11.52 7.41 15.47
N ILE A 302 10.75 6.59 14.72
CA ILE A 302 9.79 5.64 15.30
C ILE A 302 10.40 4.26 15.48
N SER A 303 11.09 3.74 14.46
CA SER A 303 11.68 2.39 14.47
C SER A 303 13.13 2.38 14.94
N LYS A 304 13.70 3.55 15.28
CA LYS A 304 15.11 3.73 15.71
C LYS A 304 16.13 3.16 14.71
N GLU A 305 15.79 3.13 13.41
CA GLU A 305 16.69 2.71 12.34
C GLU A 305 17.80 3.75 12.17
N LYS A 306 19.07 3.34 12.35
CA LYS A 306 20.23 4.25 12.20
C LYS A 306 20.52 4.51 10.72
N LEU A 307 20.42 5.75 10.28
CA LEU A 307 20.81 6.18 8.95
C LEU A 307 22.33 6.47 8.92
N ASN A 308 22.99 6.00 7.85
CA ASN A 308 24.39 6.28 7.60
C ASN A 308 24.59 7.65 6.93
N LEU A 309 25.80 8.20 6.98
CA LEU A 309 26.15 9.44 6.28
C LEU A 309 25.77 9.41 4.78
N ARG A 310 25.99 8.28 4.11
CA ARG A 310 25.63 8.09 2.69
C ARG A 310 24.12 8.23 2.47
N GLN A 311 23.31 7.70 3.36
CA GLN A 311 21.85 7.81 3.31
C GLN A 311 21.40 9.26 3.52
N TRP A 312 22.02 9.99 4.44
CA TRP A 312 21.80 11.43 4.61
C TRP A 312 22.16 12.23 3.35
N LEU A 313 23.31 11.96 2.74
CA LEU A 313 23.71 12.59 1.48
C LEU A 313 22.72 12.27 0.35
N SER A 314 22.27 11.02 0.26
CA SER A 314 21.23 10.62 -0.70
C SER A 314 19.92 11.38 -0.50
N LEU A 315 19.49 11.59 0.76
CA LEU A 315 18.29 12.38 1.06
C LEU A 315 18.45 13.84 0.58
N LEU A 316 19.59 14.46 0.82
CA LEU A 316 19.88 15.83 0.37
C LEU A 316 19.90 15.92 -1.16
N LEU A 317 20.56 14.98 -1.84
CA LEU A 317 20.55 14.90 -3.30
C LEU A 317 19.15 14.66 -3.85
N GLY A 318 18.32 13.84 -3.18
CA GLY A 318 16.92 13.63 -3.53
C GLY A 318 16.10 14.91 -3.47
N ILE A 319 16.28 15.72 -2.43
CA ILE A 319 15.62 17.04 -2.31
C ILE A 319 16.06 17.98 -3.44
N ALA A 320 17.36 18.06 -3.75
CA ALA A 320 17.87 18.85 -4.85
C ALA A 320 17.31 18.39 -6.21
N ALA A 321 17.23 17.07 -6.43
CA ALA A 321 16.63 16.48 -7.63
C ALA A 321 15.14 16.87 -7.78
N ILE A 322 14.37 16.83 -6.70
CA ILE A 322 12.96 17.22 -6.69
C ILE A 322 12.81 18.70 -7.06
N ALA A 323 13.67 19.58 -6.52
CA ALA A 323 13.68 20.98 -6.90
C ALA A 323 13.93 21.15 -8.40
N LEU A 324 14.89 20.43 -8.99
CA LEU A 324 15.15 20.49 -10.44
C LEU A 324 13.98 19.98 -11.29
N ILE A 325 13.21 19.01 -10.80
CA ILE A 325 12.03 18.48 -11.51
C ILE A 325 10.85 19.45 -11.42
N ALA A 326 10.71 20.16 -10.31
CA ALA A 326 9.60 21.06 -10.06
C ALA A 326 9.69 22.39 -10.83
N PHE A 327 10.91 22.82 -11.19
CA PHE A 327 11.19 24.04 -11.96
C PHE A 327 11.49 23.75 -13.43
#